data_c56f26282fb2546488fe55c706772da1
#
_entry.id   c56f26282fb2546488fe55c706772da1
#
_cell.length_a   1.000
_cell.length_b   1.000
_cell.length_c   1.000
_cell.angle_alpha   90.00
_cell.angle_beta   90.00
_cell.angle_gamma   90.00
#
_symmetry.space_group_name_H-M   'P 1'
#
loop_
_entity.id
_entity.type
_entity.pdbx_description
1 polymer ?
#
loop_
_entity_poly.entity_id
_entity_poly.type
_entity_poly.pdbx_seq_one_letter_code
_entity_poly.pdbx_strand_id
1 'polypeptide(L)'
;MKIEPRTLKGFRDFLPKEARKRQYVIDTLKKVFESYGFEPLETPALEYEDILLGKYGDEGDKLMYRFEDNGERRVALRYDQTVPLARVVAQYQNDLPLPFKRYQIQNVWRAENTQKGRFREFLQCDIDTIGEKSVGCDVEILIIVDSCLKKLGFETFKVIINDRANFEGINPQAISIIDKLKKIGPEGVKEELRQRGLDESLLEQILNSDRV
;
A
#
# COMPACT_ATOMS: atom_id res chain seq x y z
N MET A 1 39.71 -6.80 14.46
CA MET A 1 38.67 -7.70 13.88
C MET A 1 38.39 -7.23 12.46
N LYS A 2 38.49 -8.08 11.44
CA LYS A 2 38.19 -7.68 10.04
C LYS A 2 36.68 -7.72 9.87
N ILE A 3 36.03 -6.59 9.58
CA ILE A 3 34.59 -6.49 9.34
C ILE A 3 34.34 -6.89 7.87
N GLU A 4 33.44 -7.83 7.65
CA GLU A 4 32.98 -8.21 6.30
C GLU A 4 31.83 -7.28 5.89
N PRO A 5 31.97 -6.52 4.78
CA PRO A 5 30.92 -5.67 4.26
C PRO A 5 29.72 -6.52 3.80
N ARG A 6 28.52 -6.22 4.33
CA ARG A 6 27.30 -6.94 3.97
C ARG A 6 26.05 -6.07 4.16
N THR A 7 25.08 -6.27 3.28
CA THR A 7 23.76 -5.63 3.39
C THR A 7 22.83 -6.50 4.24
N LEU A 8 21.96 -5.88 5.05
CA LEU A 8 20.99 -6.59 5.88
C LEU A 8 20.02 -7.37 4.99
N LYS A 9 19.64 -8.58 5.39
CA LYS A 9 18.70 -9.44 4.65
C LYS A 9 17.37 -8.70 4.43
N GLY A 10 16.96 -8.62 3.17
CA GLY A 10 15.72 -7.95 2.75
C GLY A 10 15.88 -6.45 2.43
N PHE A 11 17.09 -5.93 2.56
CA PHE A 11 17.47 -4.57 2.16
C PHE A 11 18.35 -4.62 0.91
N ARG A 12 18.42 -3.52 0.17
CA ARG A 12 19.17 -3.45 -1.09
C ARG A 12 19.90 -2.14 -1.25
N ASP A 13 21.08 -2.21 -1.80
CA ASP A 13 21.75 -1.07 -2.36
C ASP A 13 21.32 -0.86 -3.83
N PHE A 14 21.18 0.39 -4.24
CA PHE A 14 20.94 0.77 -5.63
C PHE A 14 22.17 1.50 -6.15
N LEU A 15 22.97 0.82 -6.96
CA LEU A 15 24.14 1.41 -7.57
C LEU A 15 23.76 2.52 -8.58
N PRO A 16 24.68 3.39 -9.00
CA PRO A 16 24.36 4.61 -9.75
C PRO A 16 23.48 4.40 -10.99
N LYS A 17 23.66 3.30 -11.72
CA LYS A 17 22.84 2.98 -12.89
C LYS A 17 21.37 2.72 -12.49
N GLU A 18 21.17 1.92 -11.46
CA GLU A 18 19.82 1.58 -10.98
C GLU A 18 19.17 2.76 -10.25
N ALA A 19 19.96 3.50 -9.48
CA ALA A 19 19.49 4.71 -8.81
C ALA A 19 18.99 5.76 -9.82
N ARG A 20 19.69 5.98 -10.93
CA ARG A 20 19.23 6.88 -12.01
C ARG A 20 17.93 6.43 -12.66
N LYS A 21 17.75 5.12 -12.90
CA LYS A 21 16.47 4.62 -13.43
C LYS A 21 15.32 4.85 -12.47
N ARG A 22 15.56 4.61 -11.18
CA ARG A 22 14.54 4.87 -10.12
C ARG A 22 14.20 6.36 -10.08
N GLN A 23 15.21 7.24 -10.13
CA GLN A 23 14.99 8.68 -10.12
C GLN A 23 14.17 9.14 -11.33
N TYR A 24 14.46 8.61 -12.54
CA TYR A 24 13.67 8.91 -13.73
C TYR A 24 12.19 8.55 -13.55
N VAL A 25 11.90 7.37 -12.97
CA VAL A 25 10.52 6.96 -12.66
C VAL A 25 9.87 7.92 -11.67
N ILE A 26 10.55 8.23 -10.57
CA ILE A 26 10.08 9.15 -9.54
C ILE A 26 9.75 10.53 -10.13
N ASP A 27 10.67 11.09 -10.91
CA ASP A 27 10.48 12.43 -11.51
C ASP A 27 9.34 12.44 -12.53
N THR A 28 9.14 11.34 -13.25
CA THR A 28 8.02 11.19 -14.19
C THR A 28 6.68 11.15 -13.44
N LEU A 29 6.59 10.37 -12.36
CA LEU A 29 5.38 10.28 -11.53
C LEU A 29 5.05 11.62 -10.88
N LYS A 30 6.04 12.30 -10.28
CA LYS A 30 5.87 13.62 -9.67
C LYS A 30 5.25 14.61 -10.65
N LYS A 31 5.80 14.73 -11.85
CA LYS A 31 5.27 15.63 -12.89
C LYS A 31 3.82 15.34 -13.25
N VAL A 32 3.43 14.07 -13.30
CA VAL A 32 2.05 13.69 -13.53
C VAL A 32 1.18 14.13 -12.35
N PHE A 33 1.52 13.78 -11.12
CA PHE A 33 0.74 14.13 -9.93
C PHE A 33 0.55 15.63 -9.79
N GLU A 34 1.62 16.41 -9.94
CA GLU A 34 1.59 17.87 -9.90
C GLU A 34 0.69 18.48 -10.99
N SER A 35 0.63 17.86 -12.20
CA SER A 35 -0.26 18.31 -13.26
C SER A 35 -1.75 18.11 -12.96
N TYR A 36 -2.09 17.27 -11.98
CA TYR A 36 -3.45 17.07 -11.45
C TYR A 36 -3.70 17.81 -10.12
N GLY A 37 -2.76 18.68 -9.72
CA GLY A 37 -2.88 19.49 -8.50
C GLY A 37 -2.60 18.73 -7.21
N PHE A 38 -1.88 17.61 -7.27
CA PHE A 38 -1.39 16.93 -6.08
C PHE A 38 -0.09 17.58 -5.61
N GLU A 39 0.01 17.83 -4.31
CA GLU A 39 1.17 18.45 -3.69
C GLU A 39 2.04 17.43 -2.94
N PRO A 40 3.36 17.67 -2.84
CA PRO A 40 4.24 16.76 -2.14
C PRO A 40 4.02 16.80 -0.63
N LEU A 41 3.98 15.62 -0.01
CA LEU A 41 4.01 15.45 1.43
C LEU A 41 5.19 14.57 1.81
N GLU A 42 5.92 14.96 2.86
CA GLU A 42 6.96 14.13 3.49
C GLU A 42 6.66 13.97 4.98
N THR A 43 6.78 12.76 5.48
CA THR A 43 6.62 12.46 6.91
C THR A 43 7.90 11.80 7.45
N PRO A 44 8.18 11.88 8.76
CA PRO A 44 9.31 11.19 9.35
C PRO A 44 9.29 9.68 9.10
N ALA A 45 10.47 9.07 9.00
CA ALA A 45 10.60 7.61 8.92
C ALA A 45 10.19 6.92 10.22
N LEU A 46 10.40 7.59 11.35
CA LEU A 46 10.04 7.13 12.69
C LEU A 46 8.78 7.86 13.16
N GLU A 47 7.85 7.08 13.69
CA GLU A 47 6.66 7.55 14.40
C GLU A 47 6.67 6.98 15.81
N TYR A 48 5.91 7.56 16.72
CA TYR A 48 5.62 6.91 17.98
C TYR A 48 4.90 5.57 17.75
N GLU A 49 5.27 4.55 18.52
CA GLU A 49 4.71 3.20 18.35
C GLU A 49 3.18 3.18 18.49
N ASP A 50 2.62 3.94 19.41
CA ASP A 50 1.18 4.04 19.68
C ASP A 50 0.39 4.71 18.53
N ILE A 51 1.04 5.52 17.70
CA ILE A 51 0.43 6.09 16.49
C ILE A 51 0.17 4.98 15.45
N LEU A 52 1.09 4.02 15.33
CA LEU A 52 1.05 2.99 14.31
C LEU A 52 0.31 1.73 14.75
N LEU A 53 0.44 1.34 16.04
CA LEU A 53 -0.14 0.09 16.57
C LEU A 53 -1.67 0.05 16.47
N GLY A 54 -2.19 -1.16 16.24
CA GLY A 54 -3.62 -1.44 16.16
C GLY A 54 -4.32 -0.91 14.89
N LYS A 55 -3.55 -0.37 13.93
CA LYS A 55 -4.09 0.15 12.67
C LYS A 55 -4.03 -0.85 11.52
N TYR A 56 -3.16 -1.86 11.64
CA TYR A 56 -2.88 -2.84 10.58
C TYR A 56 -3.35 -4.25 10.94
N GLY A 57 -4.02 -4.43 12.08
CA GLY A 57 -4.38 -5.72 12.65
C GLY A 57 -3.16 -6.47 13.21
N ASP A 58 -3.40 -7.61 13.86
CA ASP A 58 -2.39 -8.39 14.58
C ASP A 58 -1.20 -8.84 13.70
N GLU A 59 -1.46 -9.11 12.41
CA GLU A 59 -0.41 -9.53 11.48
C GLU A 59 0.50 -8.35 11.12
N GLY A 60 -0.07 -7.20 10.80
CA GLY A 60 0.67 -5.99 10.48
C GLY A 60 1.49 -5.49 11.66
N ASP A 61 0.93 -5.53 12.86
CA ASP A 61 1.60 -5.13 14.09
C ASP A 61 2.84 -6.00 14.41
N LYS A 62 2.81 -7.30 14.06
CA LYS A 62 3.96 -8.21 14.17
C LYS A 62 5.07 -7.93 13.16
N LEU A 63 4.74 -7.29 12.06
CA LEU A 63 5.68 -6.99 10.97
C LEU A 63 6.31 -5.60 11.06
N MET A 64 5.99 -4.81 12.08
CA MET A 64 6.63 -3.51 12.31
C MET A 64 8.02 -3.64 12.91
N TYR A 65 8.94 -2.79 12.44
CA TYR A 65 10.24 -2.58 13.10
C TYR A 65 10.04 -1.61 14.27
N ARG A 66 10.10 -2.15 15.49
CA ARG A 66 9.88 -1.42 16.75
C ARG A 66 11.11 -1.47 17.62
N PHE A 67 11.44 -0.36 18.27
CA PHE A 67 12.57 -0.28 19.20
C PHE A 67 12.39 0.91 20.15
N GLU A 68 13.26 0.99 21.12
CA GLU A 68 13.38 2.12 22.02
C GLU A 68 14.51 3.02 21.54
N ASP A 69 14.27 4.30 21.42
CA ASP A 69 15.30 5.25 21.03
C ASP A 69 16.18 5.66 22.24
N ASN A 70 17.23 6.45 21.99
CA ASN A 70 18.14 6.90 23.04
C ASN A 70 17.47 7.79 24.11
N GLY A 71 16.26 8.24 23.90
CA GLY A 71 15.46 9.01 24.85
C GLY A 71 14.38 8.17 25.54
N GLU A 72 14.54 6.82 25.53
CA GLU A 72 13.62 5.86 26.15
C GLU A 72 12.20 5.93 25.60
N ARG A 73 12.04 6.40 24.35
CA ARG A 73 10.74 6.48 23.69
C ARG A 73 10.50 5.26 22.81
N ARG A 74 9.32 4.68 22.92
CA ARG A 74 8.89 3.59 22.05
C ARG A 74 8.55 4.15 20.67
N VAL A 75 9.29 3.74 19.67
CA VAL A 75 9.18 4.19 18.28
C VAL A 75 9.11 3.02 17.31
N ALA A 76 8.57 3.27 16.13
CA ALA A 76 8.55 2.29 15.06
C ALA A 76 8.86 2.95 13.71
N LEU A 77 9.47 2.20 12.81
CA LEU A 77 9.54 2.60 11.41
C LEU A 77 8.15 2.51 10.78
N ARG A 78 7.77 3.53 10.01
CA ARG A 78 6.47 3.54 9.31
C ARG A 78 6.30 2.31 8.43
N TYR A 79 5.17 1.64 8.62
CA TYR A 79 4.79 0.42 7.90
C TYR A 79 4.23 0.72 6.51
N ASP A 80 3.54 1.86 6.38
CA ASP A 80 3.01 2.48 5.16
C ASP A 80 3.04 4.00 5.28
N GLN A 81 2.34 4.68 4.38
CA GLN A 81 2.21 6.15 4.39
C GLN A 81 0.80 6.61 4.81
N THR A 82 -0.15 5.70 4.94
CA THR A 82 -1.57 6.02 5.23
C THR A 82 -1.74 6.48 6.67
N VAL A 83 -1.17 5.76 7.65
CA VAL A 83 -1.28 6.16 9.06
C VAL A 83 -0.52 7.45 9.37
N PRO A 84 0.73 7.64 8.88
CA PRO A 84 1.38 8.95 8.96
C PRO A 84 0.57 10.08 8.33
N LEU A 85 -0.09 9.85 7.20
CA LEU A 85 -1.01 10.83 6.59
C LEU A 85 -2.18 11.17 7.51
N ALA A 86 -2.83 10.16 8.09
CA ALA A 86 -3.94 10.37 9.02
C ALA A 86 -3.51 11.22 10.23
N ARG A 87 -2.27 10.98 10.77
CA ARG A 87 -1.70 11.81 11.83
C ARG A 87 -1.48 13.24 11.38
N VAL A 88 -0.92 13.46 10.17
CA VAL A 88 -0.71 14.80 9.62
C VAL A 88 -2.04 15.54 9.50
N VAL A 89 -3.06 14.91 8.92
CA VAL A 89 -4.39 15.52 8.77
C VAL A 89 -5.00 15.88 10.12
N ALA A 90 -4.90 14.99 11.11
CA ALA A 90 -5.39 15.27 12.46
C ALA A 90 -4.62 16.39 13.15
N GLN A 91 -3.30 16.44 13.00
CA GLN A 91 -2.42 17.42 13.64
C GLN A 91 -2.54 18.82 13.02
N TYR A 92 -2.71 18.89 11.71
CA TYR A 92 -2.71 20.13 10.93
C TYR A 92 -4.05 20.42 10.27
N GLN A 93 -5.16 19.93 10.86
CA GLN A 93 -6.51 20.04 10.30
C GLN A 93 -6.97 21.49 9.98
N ASN A 94 -6.41 22.49 10.66
CA ASN A 94 -6.74 23.90 10.46
C ASN A 94 -5.84 24.59 9.44
N ASP A 95 -4.72 23.95 9.07
CA ASP A 95 -3.72 24.50 8.15
C ASP A 95 -3.83 23.89 6.74
N LEU A 96 -4.43 22.72 6.64
CA LEU A 96 -4.58 22.01 5.37
C LEU A 96 -5.84 22.46 4.62
N PRO A 97 -5.73 22.90 3.36
CA PRO A 97 -6.88 23.20 2.52
C PRO A 97 -7.65 21.90 2.18
N LEU A 98 -8.98 21.97 2.13
CA LEU A 98 -9.81 20.85 1.67
C LEU A 98 -10.49 21.20 0.33
N PRO A 99 -10.56 20.26 -0.63
CA PRO A 99 -9.96 18.92 -0.57
C PRO A 99 -8.43 18.98 -0.61
N PHE A 100 -7.79 18.19 0.27
CA PHE A 100 -6.34 18.07 0.31
C PHE A 100 -5.89 16.93 -0.60
N LYS A 101 -5.17 17.26 -1.67
CA LYS A 101 -4.62 16.32 -2.65
C LYS A 101 -3.12 16.22 -2.43
N ARG A 102 -2.64 15.06 -2.00
CA ARG A 102 -1.21 14.86 -1.73
C ARG A 102 -0.63 13.69 -2.51
N TYR A 103 0.65 13.75 -2.84
CA TYR A 103 1.44 12.59 -3.18
C TYR A 103 2.61 12.42 -2.19
N GLN A 104 3.02 11.18 -1.95
CA GLN A 104 4.17 10.86 -1.11
C GLN A 104 4.96 9.70 -1.71
N ILE A 105 6.26 9.92 -1.91
CA ILE A 105 7.16 8.90 -2.49
C ILE A 105 8.32 8.74 -1.53
N GLN A 106 8.20 7.80 -0.60
CA GLN A 106 9.17 7.57 0.47
C GLN A 106 9.27 6.09 0.82
N ASN A 107 10.39 5.70 1.46
CA ASN A 107 10.59 4.32 1.91
C ASN A 107 9.65 3.96 3.06
N VAL A 108 9.23 2.71 3.06
CA VAL A 108 8.51 2.04 4.15
C VAL A 108 9.19 0.74 4.52
N TRP A 109 8.91 0.20 5.71
CA TRP A 109 9.61 -0.95 6.26
C TRP A 109 8.64 -1.99 6.80
N ARG A 110 8.79 -3.23 6.31
CA ARG A 110 7.97 -4.37 6.74
C ARG A 110 8.86 -5.57 7.01
N ALA A 111 8.84 -6.11 8.22
CA ALA A 111 9.67 -7.25 8.64
C ALA A 111 9.18 -8.58 8.04
N GLU A 112 8.64 -8.57 6.84
CA GLU A 112 8.13 -9.75 6.14
C GLU A 112 9.22 -10.77 5.79
N ASN A 113 8.79 -12.00 5.55
CA ASN A 113 9.65 -13.00 4.95
C ASN A 113 10.00 -12.60 3.53
N THR A 114 11.30 -12.48 3.27
CA THR A 114 11.81 -12.06 1.97
C THR A 114 11.56 -13.12 0.90
N GLN A 115 11.03 -12.68 -0.24
CA GLN A 115 10.85 -13.52 -1.43
C GLN A 115 11.04 -12.66 -2.68
N LYS A 116 11.01 -13.26 -3.86
CA LYS A 116 11.17 -12.51 -5.12
C LYS A 116 10.12 -11.40 -5.22
N GLY A 117 10.59 -10.15 -5.33
CA GLY A 117 9.74 -8.96 -5.40
C GLY A 117 9.27 -8.41 -4.05
N ARG A 118 9.52 -9.12 -2.91
CA ARG A 118 9.20 -8.63 -1.56
C ARG A 118 10.46 -8.35 -0.75
N PHE A 119 10.63 -7.12 -0.40
CA PHE A 119 11.76 -6.60 0.37
C PHE A 119 11.26 -6.02 1.69
N ARG A 120 12.15 -5.90 2.67
CA ARG A 120 11.85 -5.33 3.98
C ARG A 120 11.91 -3.81 4.00
N GLU A 121 12.62 -3.24 3.03
CA GLU A 121 12.62 -1.81 2.73
C GLU A 121 12.28 -1.62 1.25
N PHE A 122 11.29 -0.78 0.97
CA PHE A 122 10.91 -0.45 -0.39
C PHE A 122 10.30 0.95 -0.48
N LEU A 123 10.41 1.54 -1.66
CA LEU A 123 9.80 2.83 -1.96
C LEU A 123 8.31 2.61 -2.23
N GLN A 124 7.47 3.26 -1.45
CA GLN A 124 6.03 3.35 -1.67
C GLN A 124 5.73 4.68 -2.36
N CYS A 125 4.76 4.67 -3.26
CA CYS A 125 4.32 5.84 -4.02
C CYS A 125 2.81 5.91 -3.89
N ASP A 126 2.32 6.85 -3.11
CA ASP A 126 0.92 7.02 -2.79
C ASP A 126 0.42 8.38 -3.26
N ILE A 127 -0.84 8.41 -3.73
CA ILE A 127 -1.61 9.62 -3.99
C ILE A 127 -2.94 9.49 -3.27
N ASP A 128 -3.39 10.55 -2.60
CA ASP A 128 -4.64 10.57 -1.85
C ASP A 128 -5.34 11.92 -2.00
N THR A 129 -6.68 11.87 -2.02
CA THR A 129 -7.55 13.04 -1.89
C THR A 129 -8.34 12.92 -0.61
N ILE A 130 -8.25 13.93 0.26
CA ILE A 130 -8.89 13.96 1.58
C ILE A 130 -9.90 15.10 1.64
N GLY A 131 -11.05 14.85 2.26
CA GLY A 131 -12.10 15.85 2.43
C GLY A 131 -13.11 15.93 1.29
N GLU A 132 -13.08 15.00 0.34
CA GLU A 132 -14.05 14.87 -0.76
C GLU A 132 -14.63 13.44 -0.77
N LYS A 133 -15.93 13.34 -1.05
CA LYS A 133 -16.66 12.05 -1.11
C LYS A 133 -17.17 11.71 -2.51
N SER A 134 -16.87 12.55 -3.49
CA SER A 134 -17.32 12.36 -4.87
C SER A 134 -16.64 11.16 -5.52
N VAL A 135 -17.39 10.33 -6.21
CA VAL A 135 -16.88 9.27 -7.12
C VAL A 135 -15.90 9.85 -8.17
N GLY A 136 -16.01 11.16 -8.45
CA GLY A 136 -15.06 11.86 -9.32
C GLY A 136 -13.61 11.75 -8.86
N CYS A 137 -13.35 11.63 -7.54
CA CYS A 137 -12.01 11.40 -7.02
C CYS A 137 -11.46 10.05 -7.41
N ASP A 138 -12.29 8.99 -7.35
CA ASP A 138 -11.87 7.64 -7.77
C ASP A 138 -11.55 7.61 -9.26
N VAL A 139 -12.39 8.26 -10.07
CA VAL A 139 -12.15 8.40 -11.52
C VAL A 139 -10.86 9.16 -11.80
N GLU A 140 -10.59 10.25 -11.08
CA GLU A 140 -9.36 11.02 -11.22
C GLU A 140 -8.12 10.18 -10.94
N ILE A 141 -8.14 9.37 -9.86
CA ILE A 141 -7.04 8.44 -9.54
C ILE A 141 -6.79 7.45 -10.69
N LEU A 142 -7.85 6.90 -11.30
CA LEU A 142 -7.71 6.00 -12.45
C LEU A 142 -7.09 6.68 -13.67
N ILE A 143 -7.50 7.93 -13.97
CA ILE A 143 -6.92 8.74 -15.04
C ILE A 143 -5.44 9.05 -14.77
N ILE A 144 -5.07 9.30 -13.52
CA ILE A 144 -3.69 9.53 -13.12
C ILE A 144 -2.85 8.27 -13.32
N VAL A 145 -3.36 7.10 -12.92
CA VAL A 145 -2.67 5.81 -13.12
C VAL A 145 -2.42 5.56 -14.62
N ASP A 146 -3.43 5.77 -15.47
CA ASP A 146 -3.32 5.68 -16.93
C ASP A 146 -2.24 6.64 -17.46
N SER A 147 -2.28 7.90 -17.03
CA SER A 147 -1.32 8.95 -17.42
C SER A 147 0.11 8.58 -17.02
N CYS A 148 0.31 8.06 -15.79
CA CYS A 148 1.60 7.61 -15.29
C CYS A 148 2.19 6.48 -16.16
N LEU A 149 1.38 5.46 -16.43
CA LEU A 149 1.82 4.30 -17.21
C LEU A 149 2.18 4.72 -18.65
N LYS A 150 1.37 5.55 -19.28
CA LYS A 150 1.65 6.09 -20.64
C LYS A 150 2.94 6.92 -20.65
N LYS A 151 3.15 7.78 -19.66
CA LYS A 151 4.38 8.61 -19.55
C LYS A 151 5.63 7.77 -19.30
N LEU A 152 5.49 6.60 -18.66
CA LEU A 152 6.57 5.64 -18.47
C LEU A 152 6.82 4.75 -19.69
N GLY A 153 6.02 4.89 -20.77
CA GLY A 153 6.21 4.19 -22.04
C GLY A 153 5.45 2.88 -22.17
N PHE A 154 4.48 2.60 -21.29
CA PHE A 154 3.59 1.45 -21.47
C PHE A 154 2.53 1.76 -22.53
N GLU A 155 2.56 1.07 -23.65
CA GLU A 155 1.59 1.26 -24.75
C GLU A 155 0.28 0.50 -24.51
N THR A 156 0.36 -0.69 -23.89
CA THR A 156 -0.79 -1.54 -23.61
C THR A 156 -0.75 -2.03 -22.16
N PHE A 157 -1.83 -1.80 -21.44
CA PHE A 157 -2.04 -2.28 -20.07
C PHE A 157 -3.54 -2.37 -19.78
N LYS A 158 -3.89 -3.10 -18.74
CA LYS A 158 -5.27 -3.24 -18.28
C LYS A 158 -5.36 -2.80 -16.81
N VAL A 159 -6.23 -1.85 -16.53
CA VAL A 159 -6.62 -1.49 -15.16
C VAL A 159 -7.81 -2.34 -14.77
N ILE A 160 -7.67 -3.11 -13.70
CA ILE A 160 -8.75 -3.95 -13.16
C ILE A 160 -9.31 -3.22 -11.95
N ILE A 161 -10.62 -2.96 -11.98
CA ILE A 161 -11.34 -2.26 -10.91
C ILE A 161 -12.25 -3.28 -10.22
N ASN A 162 -12.35 -3.19 -8.90
CA ASN A 162 -13.33 -3.93 -8.12
C ASN A 162 -14.01 -2.98 -7.13
N ASP A 163 -15.28 -3.27 -6.81
CA ASP A 163 -16.05 -2.52 -5.84
C ASP A 163 -16.46 -3.44 -4.68
N ARG A 164 -16.29 -2.96 -3.46
CA ARG A 164 -16.75 -3.68 -2.25
C ARG A 164 -18.25 -3.90 -2.22
N ALA A 165 -19.04 -3.07 -2.89
CA ALA A 165 -20.48 -3.28 -3.07
C ALA A 165 -20.78 -4.64 -3.72
N ASN A 166 -19.86 -5.17 -4.54
CA ASN A 166 -19.98 -6.53 -5.12
C ASN A 166 -20.00 -7.64 -4.06
N PHE A 167 -19.55 -7.35 -2.86
CA PHE A 167 -19.47 -8.28 -1.73
C PHE A 167 -20.46 -7.92 -0.61
N GLU A 168 -21.41 -7.01 -0.89
CA GLU A 168 -22.42 -6.63 0.09
C GLU A 168 -23.27 -7.85 0.48
N GLY A 169 -23.45 -8.05 1.80
CA GLY A 169 -24.13 -9.22 2.35
C GLY A 169 -23.26 -10.48 2.48
N ILE A 170 -22.03 -10.48 1.97
CA ILE A 170 -21.12 -11.61 2.09
C ILE A 170 -20.32 -11.48 3.41
N ASN A 171 -20.17 -12.63 4.10
CA ASN A 171 -19.38 -12.69 5.32
C ASN A 171 -17.93 -12.24 5.06
N PRO A 172 -17.36 -11.25 5.83
CA PRO A 172 -15.99 -10.77 5.63
C PRO A 172 -14.92 -11.87 5.68
N GLN A 173 -15.14 -12.93 6.46
CA GLN A 173 -14.24 -14.08 6.48
C GLN A 173 -14.24 -14.86 5.16
N ALA A 174 -15.42 -14.98 4.51
CA ALA A 174 -15.51 -15.61 3.19
C ALA A 174 -14.76 -14.79 2.13
N ILE A 175 -14.89 -13.46 2.15
CA ILE A 175 -14.15 -12.56 1.25
C ILE A 175 -12.64 -12.77 1.40
N SER A 176 -12.14 -12.81 2.66
CA SER A 176 -10.71 -13.03 2.94
C SER A 176 -10.19 -14.39 2.44
N ILE A 177 -11.04 -15.41 2.38
CA ILE A 177 -10.67 -16.71 1.83
C ILE A 177 -10.68 -16.68 0.30
N ILE A 178 -11.68 -16.03 -0.29
CA ILE A 178 -11.82 -15.88 -1.75
C ILE A 178 -10.66 -15.06 -2.33
N ASP A 179 -10.15 -14.08 -1.63
CA ASP A 179 -8.95 -13.33 -2.02
C ASP A 179 -7.71 -14.21 -2.25
N LYS A 180 -7.70 -15.41 -1.67
CA LYS A 180 -6.63 -16.39 -1.88
C LYS A 180 -6.80 -17.21 -3.16
N LEU A 181 -7.85 -17.00 -3.94
CA LEU A 181 -8.19 -17.81 -5.11
C LEU A 181 -7.02 -18.02 -6.07
N LYS A 182 -6.28 -16.94 -6.37
CA LYS A 182 -5.10 -17.01 -7.25
C LYS A 182 -3.92 -17.79 -6.62
N LYS A 183 -3.91 -17.96 -5.30
CA LYS A 183 -2.83 -18.59 -4.55
C LYS A 183 -3.08 -20.08 -4.30
N ILE A 184 -4.31 -20.46 -3.94
CA ILE A 184 -4.66 -21.83 -3.53
C ILE A 184 -5.62 -22.52 -4.50
N GLY A 185 -6.09 -21.84 -5.53
CA GLY A 185 -7.04 -22.34 -6.53
C GLY A 185 -8.46 -22.49 -6.01
N PRO A 186 -9.43 -22.80 -6.91
CA PRO A 186 -10.84 -22.90 -6.54
C PRO A 186 -11.13 -23.98 -5.49
N GLU A 187 -10.51 -25.16 -5.64
CA GLU A 187 -10.71 -26.27 -4.70
C GLU A 187 -10.16 -25.95 -3.31
N GLY A 188 -9.00 -25.29 -3.24
CA GLY A 188 -8.43 -24.84 -1.96
C GLY A 188 -9.31 -23.80 -1.27
N VAL A 189 -9.96 -22.90 -2.03
CA VAL A 189 -10.91 -21.92 -1.48
C VAL A 189 -12.16 -22.62 -0.96
N LYS A 190 -12.75 -23.56 -1.72
CA LYS A 190 -13.92 -24.33 -1.29
C LYS A 190 -13.63 -25.09 0.01
N GLU A 191 -12.49 -25.76 0.09
CA GLU A 191 -12.09 -26.50 1.30
C GLU A 191 -11.90 -25.57 2.51
N GLU A 192 -11.26 -24.41 2.34
CA GLU A 192 -11.08 -23.45 3.46
C GLU A 192 -12.42 -22.83 3.90
N LEU A 193 -13.34 -22.57 2.97
CA LEU A 193 -14.71 -22.13 3.29
C LEU A 193 -15.45 -23.20 4.11
N ARG A 194 -15.40 -24.47 3.67
CA ARG A 194 -16.03 -25.62 4.37
C ARG A 194 -15.47 -25.79 5.79
N GLN A 195 -14.16 -25.74 5.96
CA GLN A 195 -13.52 -25.88 7.27
C GLN A 195 -13.95 -24.79 8.26
N ARG A 196 -14.36 -23.64 7.78
CA ARG A 196 -14.86 -22.53 8.60
C ARG A 196 -16.40 -22.47 8.69
N GLY A 197 -17.10 -23.46 8.14
CA GLY A 197 -18.56 -23.50 8.14
C GLY A 197 -19.22 -22.40 7.30
N LEU A 198 -18.52 -21.92 6.26
CA LEU A 198 -19.02 -20.91 5.34
C LEU A 198 -19.55 -21.55 4.06
N ASP A 199 -20.48 -20.87 3.39
CA ASP A 199 -21.13 -21.35 2.19
C ASP A 199 -20.16 -21.40 0.99
N GLU A 200 -19.90 -22.59 0.47
CA GLU A 200 -19.05 -22.84 -0.70
C GLU A 200 -19.63 -22.28 -2.00
N SER A 201 -20.97 -22.17 -2.09
CA SER A 201 -21.64 -21.64 -3.28
C SER A 201 -21.29 -20.18 -3.56
N LEU A 202 -20.83 -19.44 -2.55
CA LEU A 202 -20.35 -18.08 -2.71
C LEU A 202 -19.21 -17.96 -3.73
N LEU A 203 -18.32 -18.98 -3.81
CA LEU A 203 -17.26 -18.99 -4.81
C LEU A 203 -17.84 -19.07 -6.22
N GLU A 204 -18.82 -19.95 -6.46
CA GLU A 204 -19.44 -20.11 -7.77
C GLU A 204 -20.25 -18.87 -8.16
N GLN A 205 -20.94 -18.24 -7.23
CA GLN A 205 -21.64 -16.98 -7.46
C GLN A 205 -20.68 -15.87 -7.90
N ILE A 206 -19.49 -15.81 -7.30
CA ILE A 206 -18.47 -14.81 -7.64
C ILE A 206 -17.81 -15.15 -8.97
N LEU A 207 -17.45 -16.41 -9.23
CA LEU A 207 -16.81 -16.83 -10.48
C LEU A 207 -17.74 -16.72 -11.70
N ASN A 208 -19.04 -16.93 -11.51
CA ASN A 208 -20.05 -16.82 -12.58
C ASN A 208 -20.60 -15.40 -12.75
N SER A 209 -20.31 -14.51 -11.82
CA SER A 209 -20.58 -13.09 -12.03
C SER A 209 -19.44 -12.51 -12.87
N ASP A 210 -19.76 -11.65 -13.87
CA ASP A 210 -18.79 -10.84 -14.62
C ASP A 210 -17.98 -9.88 -13.70
N ARG A 211 -17.85 -10.22 -12.42
CA ARG A 211 -17.36 -9.41 -11.32
C ARG A 211 -15.93 -9.75 -10.87
N VAL A 212 -15.24 -10.68 -11.54
CA VAL A 212 -13.84 -11.07 -11.23
C VAL A 212 -12.90 -10.75 -12.38
#